data_aadb411828a2c68c9ce11ee70b926b7c
#
_entry.id   aadb411828a2c68c9ce11ee70b926b7c
#
_cell.length_a   1.000
_cell.length_b   1.000
_cell.length_c   1.000
_cell.angle_alpha   90.00
_cell.angle_beta   90.00
_cell.angle_gamma   90.00
#
_symmetry.space_group_name_H-M   'P 1'
#
loop_
_entity.id
_entity.type
_entity.pdbx_description
1 polymer ?
#
loop_
_entity_poly.entity_id
_entity_poly.type
_entity_poly.pdbx_seq_one_letter_code
_entity_poly.pdbx_strand_id
1 'polypeptide(L)'
;MAEQLALAEFLRSGLFARHVRRMRRLYRQRRDALSEALQRHACGGAAIHGGTAGMHLALRFHDGAWDDLALSRRAAQDGIVALALSAHGTGEGTGEEPGWNGFLLGYAQVPAENMDGLARRLGAVLPA
;
A
#
# COMPACT_ATOMS: atom_id res chain seq x y z
N MET A 1 -12.17 -34.20 -7.14
CA MET A 1 -11.17 -34.95 -7.92
C MET A 1 -10.75 -34.22 -9.17
N ALA A 2 -11.69 -33.73 -9.97
CA ALA A 2 -11.35 -32.96 -11.18
C ALA A 2 -10.59 -31.68 -10.89
N GLU A 3 -10.86 -31.03 -9.75
CA GLU A 3 -10.20 -29.80 -9.36
C GLU A 3 -8.72 -30.00 -9.05
N GLN A 4 -8.36 -31.14 -8.43
CA GLN A 4 -6.96 -31.44 -8.13
C GLN A 4 -6.17 -31.77 -9.38
N LEU A 5 -6.78 -32.44 -10.34
CA LEU A 5 -6.14 -32.74 -11.62
C LEU A 5 -5.91 -31.46 -12.42
N ALA A 6 -6.89 -30.54 -12.44
CA ALA A 6 -6.76 -29.28 -13.14
C ALA A 6 -5.66 -28.42 -12.53
N LEU A 7 -5.54 -28.40 -11.20
CA LEU A 7 -4.48 -27.67 -10.51
C LEU A 7 -3.10 -28.25 -10.83
N ALA A 8 -2.96 -29.58 -10.78
CA ALA A 8 -1.70 -30.23 -11.08
C ALA A 8 -1.25 -29.98 -12.52
N GLU A 9 -2.20 -29.99 -13.46
CA GLU A 9 -1.91 -29.69 -14.86
C GLU A 9 -1.53 -28.24 -15.06
N PHE A 10 -2.21 -27.31 -14.37
CA PHE A 10 -1.90 -25.89 -14.40
C PHE A 10 -0.46 -25.65 -13.92
N LEU A 11 -0.06 -26.30 -12.82
CA LEU A 11 1.29 -26.17 -12.28
C LEU A 11 2.35 -26.74 -13.21
N ARG A 12 2.06 -27.87 -13.86
CA ARG A 12 3.02 -28.55 -14.75
C ARG A 12 3.17 -27.86 -16.10
N SER A 13 2.12 -27.23 -16.60
CA SER A 13 2.11 -26.64 -17.93
C SER A 13 2.86 -25.31 -18.04
N GLY A 14 3.36 -24.77 -16.93
CA GLY A 14 3.99 -23.46 -16.90
C GLY A 14 3.01 -22.30 -16.86
N LEU A 15 1.72 -22.56 -16.90
CA LEU A 15 0.69 -21.51 -16.80
C LEU A 15 0.73 -20.80 -15.45
N PHE A 16 1.04 -21.54 -14.39
CA PHE A 16 1.20 -20.97 -13.06
C PHE A 16 2.33 -19.95 -13.03
N ALA A 17 3.51 -20.34 -13.56
CA ALA A 17 4.66 -19.44 -13.58
C ALA A 17 4.38 -18.19 -14.42
N ARG A 18 3.68 -18.35 -15.53
CA ARG A 18 3.28 -17.23 -16.39
C ARG A 18 2.30 -16.31 -15.66
N HIS A 19 1.34 -16.88 -14.94
CA HIS A 19 0.38 -16.13 -14.14
C HIS A 19 1.09 -15.32 -13.05
N VAL A 20 2.00 -15.95 -12.32
CA VAL A 20 2.76 -15.27 -11.26
C VAL A 20 3.57 -14.11 -11.83
N ARG A 21 4.25 -14.31 -12.96
CA ARG A 21 5.04 -13.24 -13.60
C ARG A 21 4.14 -12.07 -14.02
N ARG A 22 2.95 -12.38 -14.56
CA ARG A 22 1.99 -11.35 -14.97
C ARG A 22 1.48 -10.56 -13.75
N MET A 23 1.17 -11.27 -12.66
CA MET A 23 0.70 -10.60 -11.44
C MET A 23 1.79 -9.74 -10.81
N ARG A 24 3.03 -10.21 -10.83
CA ARG A 24 4.16 -9.42 -10.32
C ARG A 24 4.36 -8.12 -11.11
N ARG A 25 4.23 -8.20 -12.44
CA ARG A 25 4.32 -6.99 -13.27
C ARG A 25 3.18 -6.02 -12.98
N LEU A 26 1.97 -6.55 -12.83
CA LEU A 26 0.79 -5.74 -12.53
C LEU A 26 0.95 -5.03 -11.19
N TYR A 27 1.36 -5.76 -10.15
CA TYR A 27 1.55 -5.19 -8.82
C TYR A 27 2.70 -4.17 -8.81
N ARG A 28 3.75 -4.43 -9.56
CA ARG A 28 4.85 -3.47 -9.69
C ARG A 28 4.38 -2.18 -10.36
N GLN A 29 3.58 -2.28 -11.40
CA GLN A 29 3.00 -1.10 -12.05
C GLN A 29 2.14 -0.29 -11.08
N ARG A 30 1.30 -0.98 -10.32
CA ARG A 30 0.44 -0.33 -9.33
C ARG A 30 1.25 0.31 -8.21
N ARG A 31 2.26 -0.40 -7.72
CA ARG A 31 3.16 0.13 -6.70
C ARG A 31 3.89 1.38 -7.18
N ASP A 32 4.46 1.31 -8.38
CA ASP A 32 5.20 2.44 -8.93
C ASP A 32 4.29 3.64 -9.18
N ALA A 33 3.08 3.39 -9.68
CA ALA A 33 2.09 4.45 -9.89
C ALA A 33 1.68 5.10 -8.57
N LEU A 34 1.46 4.31 -7.52
CA LEU A 34 1.12 4.83 -6.20
C LEU A 34 2.29 5.62 -5.61
N SER A 35 3.50 5.07 -5.70
CA SER A 35 4.70 5.75 -5.18
C SER A 35 4.91 7.10 -5.85
N GLU A 36 4.82 7.15 -7.18
CA GLU A 36 4.97 8.39 -7.92
C GLU A 36 3.88 9.40 -7.58
N ALA A 37 2.63 8.93 -7.48
CA ALA A 37 1.51 9.77 -7.13
C ALA A 37 1.63 10.34 -5.71
N LEU A 38 2.09 9.53 -4.76
CA LEU A 38 2.33 10.00 -3.39
C LEU A 38 3.46 11.03 -3.35
N GLN A 39 4.51 10.85 -4.15
CA GLN A 39 5.58 11.84 -4.25
C GLN A 39 5.07 13.18 -4.76
N ARG A 40 4.12 13.17 -5.69
CA ARG A 40 3.54 14.40 -6.21
C ARG A 40 2.59 15.08 -5.23
N HIS A 41 1.82 14.30 -4.46
CA HIS A 41 0.67 14.85 -3.73
C HIS A 41 0.77 14.76 -2.21
N ALA A 42 1.64 13.91 -1.68
CA ALA A 42 1.62 13.59 -0.24
C ALA A 42 3.00 13.61 0.44
N CYS A 43 4.06 13.94 -0.26
CA CYS A 43 5.41 13.86 0.30
C CYS A 43 5.88 15.10 1.06
N GLY A 44 5.05 16.13 1.19
CA GLY A 44 5.42 17.33 1.92
C GLY A 44 5.70 17.10 3.40
N GLY A 45 5.10 16.07 4.00
CA GLY A 45 5.28 15.78 5.42
C GLY A 45 5.44 14.30 5.72
N ALA A 46 5.80 13.49 4.71
CA ALA A 46 5.86 12.05 4.86
C ALA A 46 6.89 11.42 3.94
N ALA A 47 7.36 10.25 4.31
CA ALA A 47 8.28 9.45 3.51
C ALA A 47 7.64 8.11 3.15
N ILE A 48 7.98 7.61 1.97
CA ILE A 48 7.45 6.34 1.46
C ILE A 48 8.43 5.23 1.80
N HIS A 49 7.92 4.14 2.38
CA HIS A 49 8.72 2.98 2.76
C HIS A 49 8.08 1.71 2.23
N GLY A 50 8.91 0.72 1.93
CA GLY A 50 8.46 -0.61 1.57
C GLY A 50 8.30 -0.81 0.08
N GLY A 51 7.61 -1.89 -0.29
CA GLY A 51 7.20 -2.13 -1.65
C GLY A 51 7.96 -3.19 -2.43
N THR A 52 8.95 -3.85 -1.85
CA THR A 52 9.65 -4.93 -2.53
C THR A 52 9.04 -6.30 -2.26
N ALA A 53 8.38 -6.45 -1.12
CA ALA A 53 7.70 -7.68 -0.75
C ALA A 53 6.36 -7.32 -0.13
N GLY A 54 5.28 -7.85 -0.66
CA GLY A 54 3.94 -7.56 -0.19
C GLY A 54 3.19 -6.59 -1.09
N MET A 55 1.98 -6.25 -0.69
CA MET A 55 1.04 -5.47 -1.51
C MET A 55 0.72 -4.12 -0.87
N HIS A 56 1.62 -3.63 -0.02
CA HIS A 56 1.39 -2.40 0.75
C HIS A 56 2.62 -1.51 0.68
N LEU A 57 2.35 -0.21 0.67
CA LEU A 57 3.36 0.82 0.91
C LEU A 57 3.06 1.49 2.24
N ALA A 58 4.10 1.82 2.98
CA ALA A 58 3.97 2.61 4.20
C ALA A 58 4.28 4.08 3.89
N LEU A 59 3.40 4.97 4.31
CA LEU A 59 3.61 6.40 4.23
C LEU A 59 3.84 6.91 5.66
N ARG A 60 5.10 7.09 6.03
CA ARG A 60 5.49 7.46 7.38
C ARG A 60 5.52 8.98 7.51
N PHE A 61 4.78 9.51 8.48
CA PHE A 61 4.76 10.96 8.74
C PHE A 61 6.03 11.40 9.44
N HIS A 62 6.57 12.55 9.00
CA HIS A 62 7.76 13.13 9.64
C HIS A 62 7.41 13.77 10.97
N ASP A 63 6.21 14.35 11.09
CA ASP A 63 5.77 15.01 12.31
C ASP A 63 5.05 14.02 13.21
N GLY A 64 5.64 13.70 14.34
CA GLY A 64 5.06 12.79 15.31
C GLY A 64 3.79 13.35 16.00
N ALA A 65 3.51 14.63 15.83
CA ALA A 65 2.29 15.22 16.35
C ALA A 65 1.05 14.94 15.49
N TRP A 66 1.24 14.46 14.27
CA TRP A 66 0.12 14.05 13.41
C TRP A 66 -0.50 12.76 13.98
N ASP A 67 -1.82 12.75 14.11
CA ASP A 67 -2.55 11.59 14.62
C ASP A 67 -3.01 10.73 13.44
N ASP A 68 -2.30 9.64 13.18
CA ASP A 68 -2.60 8.76 12.04
C ASP A 68 -3.97 8.08 12.19
N LEU A 69 -4.43 7.82 13.41
CA LEU A 69 -5.75 7.24 13.63
C LEU A 69 -6.85 8.22 13.20
N ALA A 70 -6.73 9.48 13.58
CA ALA A 70 -7.70 10.51 13.20
C ALA A 70 -7.67 10.74 11.69
N LEU A 71 -6.49 10.79 11.09
CA LEU A 71 -6.33 10.98 9.66
C LEU A 71 -6.83 9.76 8.86
N SER A 72 -6.66 8.56 9.39
CA SER A 72 -7.21 7.33 8.80
C SER A 72 -8.74 7.38 8.73
N ARG A 73 -9.39 7.82 9.81
CA ARG A 73 -10.84 7.98 9.84
C ARG A 73 -11.31 9.04 8.85
N ARG A 74 -10.57 10.13 8.76
CA ARG A 74 -10.90 11.20 7.81
C ARG A 74 -10.77 10.73 6.37
N ALA A 75 -9.73 9.95 6.06
CA ALA A 75 -9.56 9.35 4.74
C ALA A 75 -10.72 8.40 4.42
N ALA A 76 -11.16 7.62 5.41
CA ALA A 76 -12.28 6.70 5.24
C ALA A 76 -13.57 7.42 4.89
N GLN A 77 -13.79 8.63 5.41
CA GLN A 77 -14.95 9.45 5.06
C GLN A 77 -14.94 9.85 3.58
N ASP A 78 -13.76 9.94 2.98
CA ASP A 78 -13.59 10.21 1.55
C ASP A 78 -13.51 8.93 0.72
N GLY A 79 -13.80 7.78 1.31
CA GLY A 79 -13.77 6.50 0.63
C GLY A 79 -12.38 5.91 0.43
N ILE A 80 -11.40 6.39 1.17
CA ILE A 80 -10.01 5.91 1.05
C ILE A 80 -9.68 5.03 2.24
N VAL A 81 -9.23 3.81 1.97
CA VAL A 81 -8.77 2.88 3.00
C VAL A 81 -7.27 3.11 3.22
N ALA A 82 -6.95 3.88 4.24
CA ALA A 82 -5.58 4.12 4.67
C ALA A 82 -5.48 3.70 6.13
N LEU A 83 -4.83 2.57 6.39
CA LEU A 83 -4.74 2.03 7.73
C LEU A 83 -3.68 2.79 8.54
N ALA A 84 -3.97 3.05 9.81
CA ALA A 84 -3.02 3.75 10.67
C ALA A 84 -1.90 2.80 11.10
N LEU A 85 -0.65 3.18 10.84
CA LEU A 85 0.50 2.37 11.22
C LEU A 85 0.58 2.14 12.72
N SER A 86 0.25 3.14 13.52
CA SER A 86 0.32 3.06 14.97
C SER A 86 -0.65 2.01 15.54
N ALA A 87 -1.77 1.78 14.86
CA ALA A 87 -2.79 0.82 15.31
C ALA A 87 -2.45 -0.63 14.91
N HIS A 88 -1.64 -0.81 13.88
CA HIS A 88 -1.38 -2.14 13.34
C HIS A 88 -0.07 -2.77 13.81
N GLY A 89 0.60 -2.13 14.77
CA GLY A 89 1.76 -2.71 15.44
C GLY A 89 2.85 -3.17 14.50
N THR A 90 2.95 -2.56 13.34
CA THR A 90 3.96 -2.91 12.34
C THR A 90 5.36 -2.51 12.76
N GLY A 91 5.49 -1.99 13.95
CA GLY A 91 6.78 -1.88 14.60
C GLY A 91 7.28 -3.24 15.03
N GLU A 92 7.45 -4.16 14.11
CA GLU A 92 8.21 -5.38 14.34
C GLU A 92 9.71 -5.08 14.41
N GLY A 93 10.07 -3.85 14.36
CA GLY A 93 11.36 -3.45 14.91
C GLY A 93 11.29 -3.66 16.39
N THR A 94 12.22 -4.39 16.91
CA THR A 94 12.63 -4.45 18.31
C THR A 94 12.01 -3.32 19.11
N GLY A 95 11.24 -3.60 20.14
CA GLY A 95 10.46 -2.66 20.92
C GLY A 95 11.16 -1.41 21.45
N GLU A 96 12.27 -1.03 20.86
CA GLU A 96 13.03 0.18 21.19
C GLU A 96 12.79 1.33 20.24
N GLU A 97 12.20 1.07 19.07
CA GLU A 97 11.85 2.15 18.15
C GLU A 97 10.43 2.64 18.43
N PRO A 98 10.23 3.97 18.46
CA PRO A 98 8.88 4.49 18.57
C PRO A 98 8.05 3.96 17.41
N GLY A 99 6.83 3.54 17.71
CA GLY A 99 5.91 3.04 16.71
C GLY A 99 5.81 4.00 15.54
N TRP A 100 5.75 3.45 14.33
CA TRP A 100 5.61 4.27 13.14
C TRP A 100 4.26 4.99 13.16
N ASN A 101 4.28 6.24 12.76
CA ASN A 101 3.11 7.09 12.63
C ASN A 101 2.91 7.36 11.14
N GLY A 102 1.78 6.97 10.61
CA GLY A 102 1.51 7.14 9.19
C GLY A 102 0.42 6.21 8.68
N PHE A 103 0.45 5.95 7.37
CA PHE A 103 -0.54 5.11 6.70
C PHE A 103 0.11 3.86 6.12
N LEU A 104 -0.65 2.76 6.16
CA LEU A 104 -0.36 1.55 5.39
C LEU A 104 -1.36 1.51 4.23
N LEU A 105 -0.85 1.58 3.01
CA LEU A 105 -1.67 1.68 1.80
C LEU A 105 -1.52 0.44 0.95
N GLY A 106 -2.64 -0.23 0.65
CA GLY A 106 -2.65 -1.37 -0.26
C GLY A 106 -2.79 -0.91 -1.70
N TYR A 107 -2.05 -1.55 -2.61
CA TYR A 107 -2.10 -1.19 -4.03
C TYR A 107 -2.61 -2.32 -4.93
N ALA A 108 -2.88 -3.49 -4.37
CA ALA A 108 -3.22 -4.65 -5.19
C ALA A 108 -4.55 -4.52 -5.93
N GLN A 109 -5.50 -3.76 -5.40
CA GLN A 109 -6.87 -3.67 -5.93
C GLN A 109 -7.19 -2.35 -6.61
N VAL A 110 -6.24 -1.44 -6.70
CA VAL A 110 -6.46 -0.13 -7.31
C VAL A 110 -5.72 -0.07 -8.65
N PRO A 111 -6.42 0.18 -9.76
CA PRO A 111 -5.75 0.33 -11.05
C PRO A 111 -4.73 1.46 -11.05
N ALA A 112 -3.67 1.28 -11.83
CA ALA A 112 -2.58 2.26 -11.89
C ALA A 112 -3.09 3.65 -12.32
N GLU A 113 -4.05 3.72 -13.24
CA GLU A 113 -4.60 4.98 -13.71
C GLU A 113 -5.38 5.74 -12.64
N ASN A 114 -5.79 5.07 -11.57
CA ASN A 114 -6.54 5.70 -10.48
C ASN A 114 -5.65 6.18 -9.33
N MET A 115 -4.36 5.85 -9.37
CA MET A 115 -3.45 6.14 -8.26
C MET A 115 -3.21 7.64 -8.08
N ASP A 116 -3.13 8.40 -9.16
CA ASP A 116 -2.92 9.85 -9.06
C ASP A 116 -4.08 10.54 -8.33
N GLY A 117 -5.32 10.20 -8.71
CA GLY A 117 -6.50 10.75 -8.05
C GLY A 117 -6.60 10.35 -6.58
N LEU A 118 -6.26 9.09 -6.29
CA LEU A 118 -6.25 8.58 -4.92
C LEU A 118 -5.24 9.35 -4.05
N ALA A 119 -4.02 9.50 -4.55
CA ALA A 119 -2.95 10.18 -3.80
C ALA A 119 -3.26 11.67 -3.63
N ARG A 120 -3.87 12.31 -4.61
CA ARG A 120 -4.28 13.71 -4.51
C ARG A 120 -5.32 13.90 -3.41
N ARG A 121 -6.32 13.02 -3.36
CA ARG A 121 -7.34 13.06 -2.31
C ARG A 121 -6.75 12.76 -0.94
N LEU A 122 -5.83 11.80 -0.89
CA LEU A 122 -5.14 11.46 0.35
C LEU A 122 -4.29 12.63 0.85
N GLY A 123 -3.58 13.29 -0.06
CA GLY A 123 -2.78 14.47 0.28
C GLY A 123 -3.62 15.60 0.85
N ALA A 124 -4.87 15.74 0.38
CA ALA A 124 -5.80 16.76 0.90
C ALA A 124 -6.28 16.45 2.32
N VAL A 125 -6.21 15.19 2.76
CA VAL A 125 -6.55 14.79 4.14
C VAL A 125 -5.44 15.18 5.11
N LEU A 126 -4.20 15.21 4.64
CA LEU A 126 -3.04 15.49 5.49
C LEU A 126 -3.03 16.96 5.92
N PRO A 127 -2.49 17.27 7.12
CA PRO A 127 -2.34 18.65 7.56
C PRO A 127 -1.44 19.45 6.62
N ALA A 128 -1.77 20.71 6.44
CA ALA A 128 -1.01 21.60 5.57
C ALA A 128 0.36 21.95 6.17
#